data_134be39abeb6548adc6920f16a0789db
#
_entry.id   134be39abeb6548adc6920f16a0789db
#
_cell.length_a   1.000
_cell.length_b   1.000
_cell.length_c   1.000
_cell.angle_alpha   90.00
_cell.angle_beta   90.00
_cell.angle_gamma   90.00
#
_symmetry.space_group_name_H-M   'P 1'
#
loop_
_entity.id
_entity.type
_entity.pdbx_description
1 polymer ?
#
loop_
_entity_poly.entity_id
_entity_poly.type
_entity_poly.pdbx_seq_one_letter_code
_entity_poly.pdbx_strand_id
1 'polypeptide(L)'
;MKPFDFVSTLPVAPKPRSRGLVEIRGPYYSAVTLDYLRGLLDDWGEYVDGLKFAGGSFSLLDEGRLRGYIEVCHSHNVFVDTGGWIERVLLDGEEAVDRYIAKCRDLGFDVLEVSSGMAPEVMNMPLEDKVALVKSVKRAGLKPKPEVSLLVGAGAGTHISGYEERMEYRSIDSFIEETRAYLEAGAYMIMVESEGITEDLPPEKWRVDAIRRLVDEFGYDKLMFEASDPPVFKWYLKNIGRDVNLFIDHSQIVEFTAWKLGLWGDRDLWRGKTIRYNPSSHHTG
;
A
#
# COMPACT_ATOMS: atom_id res chain seq x y z
N MET A 1 -27.64 9.10 0.20
CA MET A 1 -28.26 7.80 -0.22
C MET A 1 -27.77 7.51 -1.62
N LYS A 2 -27.19 6.33 -1.87
CA LYS A 2 -26.74 5.94 -3.22
C LYS A 2 -27.93 5.62 -4.09
N PRO A 3 -27.98 6.05 -5.38
CA PRO A 3 -29.17 5.92 -6.21
C PRO A 3 -29.55 4.45 -6.53
N PHE A 4 -28.63 3.52 -6.36
CA PHE A 4 -28.82 2.08 -6.63
C PHE A 4 -28.59 1.23 -5.38
N ASP A 5 -28.97 1.73 -4.20
CA ASP A 5 -28.81 1.03 -2.92
C ASP A 5 -29.64 -0.28 -2.81
N PHE A 6 -30.60 -0.47 -3.71
CA PHE A 6 -31.36 -1.71 -3.88
C PHE A 6 -30.54 -2.84 -4.54
N VAL A 7 -29.39 -2.55 -5.13
CA VAL A 7 -28.48 -3.58 -5.69
C VAL A 7 -27.54 -4.06 -4.57
N SER A 8 -27.60 -5.35 -4.28
CA SER A 8 -26.76 -5.95 -3.24
C SER A 8 -25.28 -5.90 -3.60
N THR A 9 -24.44 -5.49 -2.65
CA THR A 9 -22.98 -5.52 -2.74
C THR A 9 -22.41 -6.36 -1.61
N LEU A 10 -21.14 -6.76 -1.74
CA LEU A 10 -20.43 -7.33 -0.61
C LEU A 10 -20.16 -6.24 0.44
N PRO A 11 -20.24 -6.57 1.73
CA PRO A 11 -20.03 -5.59 2.78
C PRO A 11 -18.57 -5.13 2.84
N VAL A 12 -18.38 -3.85 3.18
CA VAL A 12 -17.09 -3.27 3.56
C VAL A 12 -17.24 -2.70 4.95
N ALA A 13 -16.26 -2.94 5.81
CA ALA A 13 -16.25 -2.37 7.15
C ALA A 13 -16.25 -0.84 7.10
N PRO A 14 -16.95 -0.15 8.01
CA PRO A 14 -16.89 1.31 8.10
C PRO A 14 -15.49 1.77 8.55
N LYS A 15 -15.13 3.01 8.20
CA LYS A 15 -13.88 3.66 8.67
C LYS A 15 -14.03 4.13 10.14
N PRO A 16 -12.94 4.15 10.93
CA PRO A 16 -11.62 3.65 10.60
C PRO A 16 -11.53 2.12 10.62
N ARG A 17 -10.85 1.55 9.63
CA ARG A 17 -10.69 0.10 9.50
C ARG A 17 -9.38 -0.37 10.14
N SER A 18 -9.36 -1.62 10.59
CA SER A 18 -8.13 -2.30 11.07
C SER A 18 -7.59 -3.33 10.08
N ARG A 19 -8.38 -3.70 9.06
CA ARG A 19 -8.05 -4.64 8.00
C ARG A 19 -8.83 -4.31 6.74
N GLY A 20 -8.38 -4.83 5.62
CA GLY A 20 -8.93 -4.47 4.31
C GLY A 20 -8.64 -3.03 3.94
N LEU A 21 -7.53 -2.49 4.45
CA LEU A 21 -7.09 -1.13 4.20
C LEU A 21 -6.70 -0.96 2.74
N VAL A 22 -7.06 0.19 2.19
CA VAL A 22 -6.67 0.61 0.85
C VAL A 22 -5.86 1.88 0.96
N GLU A 23 -4.58 1.76 0.69
CA GLU A 23 -3.68 2.90 0.57
C GLU A 23 -3.49 3.22 -0.91
N ILE A 24 -3.61 4.48 -1.29
CA ILE A 24 -3.42 4.91 -2.67
C ILE A 24 -2.10 5.66 -2.84
N ARG A 25 -1.48 5.50 -4.02
CA ARG A 25 -0.29 6.25 -4.39
C ARG A 25 -0.64 7.72 -4.63
N GLY A 26 0.09 8.60 -3.96
CA GLY A 26 0.03 10.04 -4.16
C GLY A 26 0.85 10.52 -5.37
N PRO A 27 1.31 11.78 -5.37
CA PRO A 27 2.13 12.30 -6.47
C PRO A 27 3.44 11.53 -6.62
N TYR A 28 3.65 10.90 -7.78
CA TYR A 28 4.91 10.26 -8.20
C TYR A 28 4.90 10.02 -9.71
N TYR A 29 4.22 8.98 -10.20
CA TYR A 29 4.10 8.70 -11.63
C TYR A 29 3.19 9.69 -12.36
N SER A 30 2.34 10.36 -11.61
CA SER A 30 1.44 11.40 -12.10
C SER A 30 1.42 12.58 -11.14
N ALA A 31 1.13 13.77 -11.68
CA ALA A 31 0.97 14.98 -10.90
C ALA A 31 -0.41 15.01 -10.21
N VAL A 32 -0.58 14.19 -9.16
CA VAL A 32 -1.79 14.24 -8.33
C VAL A 32 -1.86 15.60 -7.66
N THR A 33 -2.66 16.51 -8.21
CA THR A 33 -2.83 17.85 -7.63
C THR A 33 -3.74 17.83 -6.42
N LEU A 34 -3.68 18.87 -5.58
CA LEU A 34 -4.56 18.96 -4.40
C LEU A 34 -6.05 18.96 -4.77
N ASP A 35 -6.42 19.62 -5.88
CA ASP A 35 -7.80 19.66 -6.32
C ASP A 35 -8.28 18.32 -6.90
N TYR A 36 -7.38 17.61 -7.60
CA TYR A 36 -7.65 16.24 -8.02
C TYR A 36 -7.86 15.31 -6.82
N LEU A 37 -6.95 15.38 -5.82
CA LEU A 37 -7.06 14.56 -4.62
C LEU A 37 -8.37 14.84 -3.85
N ARG A 38 -8.74 16.13 -3.73
CA ARG A 38 -10.01 16.51 -3.08
C ARG A 38 -11.20 15.89 -3.81
N GLY A 39 -11.31 16.06 -5.12
CA GLY A 39 -12.39 15.45 -5.90
C GLY A 39 -12.42 13.93 -5.83
N LEU A 40 -11.24 13.29 -5.86
CA LEU A 40 -11.15 11.84 -5.70
C LEU A 40 -11.66 11.39 -4.32
N LEU A 41 -11.29 12.08 -3.25
CA LEU A 41 -11.71 11.70 -1.90
C LEU A 41 -13.16 12.10 -1.60
N ASP A 42 -13.69 13.16 -2.20
CA ASP A 42 -15.11 13.51 -2.11
C ASP A 42 -15.98 12.39 -2.70
N ASP A 43 -15.56 11.78 -3.82
CA ASP A 43 -16.32 10.73 -4.49
C ASP A 43 -16.01 9.32 -3.92
N TRP A 44 -14.75 9.03 -3.61
CA TRP A 44 -14.25 7.67 -3.34
C TRP A 44 -13.61 7.51 -1.96
N GLY A 45 -13.54 8.56 -1.14
CA GLY A 45 -12.86 8.55 0.16
C GLY A 45 -13.42 7.52 1.14
N GLU A 46 -14.68 7.08 0.97
CA GLU A 46 -15.24 5.96 1.74
C GLU A 46 -14.40 4.67 1.57
N TYR A 47 -13.74 4.50 0.42
CA TYR A 47 -12.99 3.30 0.06
C TYR A 47 -11.47 3.45 0.18
N VAL A 48 -10.98 4.64 0.52
CA VAL A 48 -9.56 4.96 0.67
C VAL A 48 -9.24 5.12 2.15
N ASP A 49 -8.22 4.43 2.66
CA ASP A 49 -7.81 4.50 4.06
C ASP A 49 -6.51 5.28 4.24
N GLY A 50 -5.63 5.28 3.25
CA GLY A 50 -4.33 5.96 3.30
C GLY A 50 -3.93 6.58 1.96
N LEU A 51 -3.07 7.61 2.05
CA LEU A 51 -2.33 8.21 0.94
C LEU A 51 -0.84 8.08 1.21
N LYS A 52 -0.11 7.37 0.35
CA LYS A 52 1.35 7.24 0.41
C LYS A 52 1.99 8.19 -0.60
N PHE A 53 2.80 9.14 -0.11
CA PHE A 53 3.71 9.88 -0.98
C PHE A 53 4.86 8.98 -1.41
N ALA A 54 5.06 8.80 -2.71
CA ALA A 54 6.15 7.98 -3.21
C ALA A 54 7.34 8.84 -3.67
N GLY A 55 8.54 8.26 -3.67
CA GLY A 55 9.76 8.87 -4.21
C GLY A 55 10.13 10.22 -3.60
N GLY A 56 9.69 10.53 -2.39
CA GLY A 56 9.94 11.81 -1.75
C GLY A 56 9.28 13.01 -2.41
N SER A 57 8.24 12.80 -3.23
CA SER A 57 7.56 13.84 -4.01
C SER A 57 7.06 15.02 -3.14
N PHE A 58 6.72 14.77 -1.89
CA PHE A 58 6.32 15.81 -0.94
C PHE A 58 7.43 16.81 -0.63
N SER A 59 8.71 16.42 -0.75
CA SER A 59 9.85 17.31 -0.52
C SER A 59 9.99 18.42 -1.57
N LEU A 60 9.31 18.27 -2.69
CA LEU A 60 9.26 19.25 -3.78
C LEU A 60 8.14 20.30 -3.60
N LEU A 61 7.27 20.12 -2.62
CA LEU A 61 6.18 21.03 -2.31
C LEU A 61 6.60 22.06 -1.27
N ASP A 62 6.08 23.28 -1.35
CA ASP A 62 6.16 24.17 -0.20
C ASP A 62 5.31 23.64 0.97
N GLU A 63 5.68 24.05 2.19
CA GLU A 63 5.07 23.51 3.41
C GLU A 63 3.55 23.76 3.47
N GLY A 64 3.09 24.93 3.04
CA GLY A 64 1.66 25.26 3.04
C GLY A 64 0.87 24.34 2.12
N ARG A 65 1.44 24.04 0.96
CA ARG A 65 0.81 23.13 0.00
C ARG A 65 0.76 21.70 0.54
N LEU A 66 1.87 21.21 1.11
CA LEU A 66 1.94 19.89 1.71
C LEU A 66 0.93 19.72 2.86
N ARG A 67 0.82 20.72 3.75
CA ARG A 67 -0.21 20.72 4.81
C ARG A 67 -1.62 20.63 4.22
N GLY A 68 -1.88 21.29 3.10
CA GLY A 68 -3.16 21.21 2.40
C GLY A 68 -3.51 19.79 1.93
N TYR A 69 -2.53 19.00 1.45
CA TYR A 69 -2.74 17.58 1.12
C TYR A 69 -3.09 16.76 2.37
N ILE A 70 -2.36 16.97 3.45
CA ILE A 70 -2.58 16.27 4.72
C ILE A 70 -3.96 16.58 5.29
N GLU A 71 -4.35 17.86 5.29
CA GLU A 71 -5.67 18.31 5.76
C GLU A 71 -6.82 17.71 4.94
N VAL A 72 -6.69 17.66 3.62
CA VAL A 72 -7.69 17.02 2.75
C VAL A 72 -7.82 15.54 3.08
N CYS A 73 -6.70 14.82 3.24
CA CYS A 73 -6.73 13.42 3.65
C CYS A 73 -7.43 13.23 4.99
N HIS A 74 -7.02 13.98 6.02
CA HIS A 74 -7.58 13.88 7.37
C HIS A 74 -9.08 14.20 7.42
N SER A 75 -9.54 15.18 6.62
CA SER A 75 -10.97 15.52 6.54
C SER A 75 -11.84 14.36 6.03
N HIS A 76 -11.24 13.38 5.33
CA HIS A 76 -11.88 12.17 4.83
C HIS A 76 -11.52 10.91 5.65
N ASN A 77 -10.90 11.06 6.83
CA ASN A 77 -10.37 9.94 7.63
C ASN A 77 -9.40 9.06 6.82
N VAL A 78 -8.49 9.69 6.07
CA VAL A 78 -7.41 9.04 5.30
C VAL A 78 -6.11 9.37 6.00
N PHE A 79 -5.33 8.36 6.41
CA PHE A 79 -4.01 8.58 6.98
C PHE A 79 -2.99 8.95 5.88
N VAL A 80 -1.91 9.62 6.27
CA VAL A 80 -0.87 10.06 5.32
C VAL A 80 0.46 9.42 5.66
N ASP A 81 1.08 8.83 4.65
CA ASP A 81 2.33 8.09 4.71
C ASP A 81 3.43 8.77 3.89
N THR A 82 4.64 8.75 4.41
CA THR A 82 5.81 9.36 3.77
C THR A 82 6.35 8.58 2.57
N GLY A 83 6.03 7.28 2.47
CA GLY A 83 6.79 6.37 1.62
C GLY A 83 8.26 6.26 2.01
N GLY A 84 9.05 5.53 1.25
CA GLY A 84 10.43 5.15 1.56
C GLY A 84 11.50 6.24 1.48
N TRP A 85 11.14 7.53 1.42
CA TRP A 85 12.12 8.63 1.23
C TRP A 85 13.17 8.76 2.35
N ILE A 86 12.95 8.14 3.49
CA ILE A 86 13.94 8.07 4.57
C ILE A 86 15.28 7.50 4.08
N GLU A 87 15.28 6.65 3.06
CA GLU A 87 16.52 6.15 2.43
C GLU A 87 17.41 7.26 1.93
N ARG A 88 16.83 8.26 1.28
CA ARG A 88 17.61 9.45 0.85
C ARG A 88 18.11 10.25 2.05
N VAL A 89 17.31 10.37 3.10
CA VAL A 89 17.68 11.12 4.31
C VAL A 89 18.79 10.42 5.09
N LEU A 90 18.83 9.10 5.11
CA LEU A 90 19.89 8.32 5.76
C LEU A 90 21.29 8.64 5.20
N LEU A 91 21.39 9.01 3.92
CA LEU A 91 22.66 9.42 3.32
C LEU A 91 23.23 10.72 3.90
N ASP A 92 22.39 11.55 4.52
CA ASP A 92 22.79 12.82 5.17
C ASP A 92 23.10 12.64 6.67
N GLY A 93 23.01 11.40 7.19
CA GLY A 93 23.41 11.01 8.54
C GLY A 93 22.30 11.07 9.60
N GLU A 94 22.66 10.63 10.81
CA GLU A 94 21.73 10.41 11.92
C GLU A 94 20.99 11.70 12.33
N GLU A 95 21.68 12.84 12.40
CA GLU A 95 21.05 14.13 12.74
C GLU A 95 19.94 14.52 11.72
N ALA A 96 20.18 14.23 10.43
CA ALA A 96 19.18 14.48 9.39
C ALA A 96 17.97 13.58 9.56
N VAL A 97 18.17 12.30 9.93
CA VAL A 97 17.10 11.36 10.23
C VAL A 97 16.24 11.83 11.40
N ASP A 98 16.84 12.25 12.50
CA ASP A 98 16.11 12.75 13.66
C ASP A 98 15.28 13.99 13.31
N ARG A 99 15.86 14.91 12.56
CA ARG A 99 15.17 16.12 12.08
C ARG A 99 14.02 15.76 11.12
N TYR A 100 14.21 14.77 10.27
CA TYR A 100 13.19 14.29 9.35
C TYR A 100 11.99 13.69 10.10
N ILE A 101 12.25 12.80 11.04
CA ILE A 101 11.19 12.16 11.85
C ILE A 101 10.40 13.25 12.61
N ALA A 102 11.10 14.20 13.26
CA ALA A 102 10.44 15.30 13.97
C ALA A 102 9.60 16.16 13.02
N LYS A 103 10.14 16.49 11.83
CA LYS A 103 9.44 17.31 10.83
C LYS A 103 8.21 16.61 10.26
N CYS A 104 8.29 15.32 9.98
CA CYS A 104 7.13 14.54 9.52
C CYS A 104 6.00 14.57 10.55
N ARG A 105 6.30 14.37 11.83
CA ARG A 105 5.31 14.50 12.90
C ARG A 105 4.69 15.91 12.94
N ASP A 106 5.51 16.95 12.88
CA ASP A 106 5.05 18.35 12.97
C ASP A 106 4.21 18.77 11.75
N LEU A 107 4.44 18.17 10.60
CA LEU A 107 3.63 18.36 9.39
C LEU A 107 2.28 17.66 9.48
N GLY A 108 2.15 16.62 10.31
CA GLY A 108 0.92 15.85 10.49
C GLY A 108 0.89 14.52 9.73
N PHE A 109 2.04 13.99 9.30
CA PHE A 109 2.08 12.61 8.81
C PHE A 109 1.66 11.63 9.92
N ASP A 110 0.94 10.58 9.56
CA ASP A 110 0.48 9.53 10.48
C ASP A 110 1.44 8.35 10.50
N VAL A 111 1.96 8.01 9.33
CA VAL A 111 2.78 6.84 9.05
C VAL A 111 4.12 7.31 8.48
N LEU A 112 5.20 6.71 8.96
CA LEU A 112 6.53 6.85 8.36
C LEU A 112 7.01 5.48 7.92
N GLU A 113 7.22 5.35 6.61
CA GLU A 113 7.77 4.15 6.03
C GLU A 113 9.27 4.07 6.28
N VAL A 114 9.72 2.95 6.83
CA VAL A 114 11.13 2.66 7.11
C VAL A 114 11.62 1.73 6.02
N SER A 115 12.32 2.29 5.04
CA SER A 115 12.91 1.56 3.92
C SER A 115 14.43 1.72 3.90
N SER A 116 15.13 0.75 3.35
CA SER A 116 16.59 0.74 3.24
C SER A 116 17.09 -0.22 2.14
N GLY A 117 16.26 -0.47 1.14
CA GLY A 117 16.48 -1.50 0.10
C GLY A 117 17.01 -1.00 -1.24
N MET A 118 16.76 0.26 -1.57
CA MET A 118 16.97 0.79 -2.93
C MET A 118 18.42 0.73 -3.43
N ALA A 119 19.40 0.86 -2.54
CA ALA A 119 20.81 0.89 -2.94
C ALA A 119 21.67 0.03 -1.99
N PRO A 120 21.55 -1.30 -2.03
CA PRO A 120 22.21 -2.19 -1.08
C PRO A 120 23.74 -2.09 -1.11
N GLU A 121 24.35 -1.66 -2.23
CA GLU A 121 25.80 -1.42 -2.34
C GLU A 121 26.26 -0.25 -1.49
N VAL A 122 25.37 0.72 -1.22
CA VAL A 122 25.66 1.93 -0.45
C VAL A 122 25.02 1.85 0.93
N MET A 123 23.86 1.20 1.04
CA MET A 123 22.98 1.19 2.22
C MET A 123 22.84 -0.22 2.81
N ASN A 124 23.96 -0.93 2.98
CA ASN A 124 23.94 -2.22 3.66
C ASN A 124 23.72 -2.02 5.17
N MET A 125 22.52 -1.57 5.54
CA MET A 125 22.15 -1.33 6.93
C MET A 125 21.91 -2.66 7.66
N PRO A 126 22.62 -2.92 8.78
CA PRO A 126 22.35 -4.09 9.60
C PRO A 126 20.91 -4.14 10.12
N LEU A 127 20.39 -5.34 10.35
CA LEU A 127 19.01 -5.52 10.83
C LEU A 127 18.76 -4.82 12.18
N GLU A 128 19.76 -4.82 13.06
CA GLU A 128 19.68 -4.11 14.34
C GLU A 128 19.47 -2.58 14.17
N ASP A 129 20.12 -1.96 13.19
CA ASP A 129 19.97 -0.53 12.91
C ASP A 129 18.59 -0.23 12.31
N LYS A 130 18.10 -1.07 11.42
CA LYS A 130 16.73 -1.00 10.89
C LYS A 130 15.68 -1.10 11.99
N VAL A 131 15.87 -2.06 12.91
CA VAL A 131 15.02 -2.24 14.11
C VAL A 131 15.10 -1.02 15.03
N ALA A 132 16.28 -0.43 15.21
CA ALA A 132 16.46 0.79 16.01
C ALA A 132 15.71 1.97 15.38
N LEU A 133 15.72 2.09 14.06
CA LEU A 133 15.00 3.12 13.32
C LEU A 133 13.47 2.96 13.47
N VAL A 134 12.93 1.73 13.36
CA VAL A 134 11.51 1.45 13.64
C VAL A 134 11.12 1.92 15.05
N LYS A 135 11.95 1.62 16.05
CA LYS A 135 11.73 2.05 17.44
C LYS A 135 11.80 3.59 17.58
N SER A 136 12.69 4.26 16.84
CA SER A 136 12.81 5.73 16.86
C SER A 136 11.58 6.40 16.29
N VAL A 137 11.09 5.95 15.15
CA VAL A 137 9.82 6.42 14.56
C VAL A 137 8.66 6.26 15.53
N LYS A 138 8.55 5.09 16.17
CA LYS A 138 7.51 4.82 17.16
C LYS A 138 7.60 5.75 18.38
N ARG A 139 8.83 5.97 18.91
CA ARG A 139 9.04 6.89 20.06
C ARG A 139 8.66 8.32 19.71
N ALA A 140 8.82 8.74 18.46
CA ALA A 140 8.40 10.05 18.00
C ALA A 140 6.87 10.23 17.89
N GLY A 141 6.08 9.16 18.07
CA GLY A 141 4.63 9.18 18.01
C GLY A 141 4.05 8.93 16.61
N LEU A 142 4.89 8.60 15.62
CA LEU A 142 4.47 8.16 14.31
C LEU A 142 4.26 6.63 14.29
N LYS A 143 3.47 6.15 13.33
CA LYS A 143 3.28 4.72 13.08
C LYS A 143 4.38 4.23 12.13
N PRO A 144 5.35 3.40 12.59
CA PRO A 144 6.36 2.87 11.69
C PRO A 144 5.76 1.79 10.79
N LYS A 145 5.98 1.95 9.48
CA LYS A 145 5.60 0.96 8.45
C LYS A 145 6.87 0.56 7.68
N PRO A 146 7.67 -0.38 8.21
CA PRO A 146 8.85 -0.84 7.50
C PRO A 146 8.47 -1.60 6.24
N GLU A 147 9.28 -1.40 5.21
CA GLU A 147 9.20 -2.11 3.95
C GLU A 147 10.11 -3.33 3.98
N VAL A 148 9.62 -4.43 3.44
CA VAL A 148 10.39 -5.66 3.19
C VAL A 148 10.34 -6.02 1.73
N SER A 149 11.47 -6.42 1.18
CA SER A 149 11.63 -6.83 -0.20
C SER A 149 12.26 -8.21 -0.31
N LEU A 150 11.76 -9.01 -1.23
CA LEU A 150 12.38 -10.30 -1.59
C LEU A 150 13.54 -10.09 -2.57
N LEU A 151 13.47 -9.04 -3.38
CA LEU A 151 14.50 -8.65 -4.33
C LEU A 151 15.51 -7.71 -3.66
N VAL A 152 16.80 -7.96 -3.83
CA VAL A 152 17.86 -7.04 -3.41
C VAL A 152 17.86 -5.84 -4.35
N GLY A 153 17.76 -4.62 -3.78
CA GLY A 153 17.73 -3.38 -4.56
C GLY A 153 16.37 -3.05 -5.18
N ALA A 154 15.28 -3.60 -4.66
CA ALA A 154 13.93 -3.21 -5.06
C ALA A 154 13.71 -1.70 -4.85
N GLY A 155 12.90 -1.07 -5.69
CA GLY A 155 12.70 0.39 -5.71
C GLY A 155 13.75 1.17 -6.51
N ALA A 156 14.83 0.54 -6.97
CA ALA A 156 15.91 1.18 -7.72
C ALA A 156 15.64 1.33 -9.23
N GLY A 157 14.42 1.07 -9.68
CA GLY A 157 14.06 1.10 -11.10
C GLY A 157 14.56 -0.12 -11.86
N THR A 158 14.22 -1.29 -11.37
CA THR A 158 14.54 -2.61 -11.97
C THR A 158 14.01 -2.77 -13.40
N HIS A 159 13.01 -1.98 -13.79
CA HIS A 159 12.49 -1.89 -15.16
C HIS A 159 13.45 -1.23 -16.17
N ILE A 160 14.65 -0.82 -15.77
CA ILE A 160 15.67 -0.35 -16.69
C ILE A 160 16.26 -1.56 -17.40
N SER A 161 16.13 -1.59 -18.74
CA SER A 161 16.64 -2.65 -19.62
C SER A 161 18.07 -3.06 -19.27
N GLY A 162 18.29 -4.36 -19.03
CA GLY A 162 19.58 -4.94 -18.64
C GLY A 162 19.81 -5.07 -17.12
N TYR A 163 18.90 -4.60 -16.28
CA TYR A 163 18.98 -4.79 -14.83
C TYR A 163 18.48 -6.19 -14.42
N GLU A 164 17.53 -6.74 -15.17
CA GLU A 164 16.89 -8.05 -14.94
C GLU A 164 17.91 -9.21 -14.86
N GLU A 165 19.04 -9.11 -15.55
CA GLU A 165 20.09 -10.13 -15.53
C GLU A 165 20.86 -10.17 -14.18
N ARG A 166 20.64 -9.21 -13.27
CA ARG A 166 21.33 -9.07 -11.99
C ARG A 166 20.42 -9.19 -10.78
N MET A 167 19.18 -9.63 -10.98
CA MET A 167 18.25 -9.79 -9.86
C MET A 167 18.75 -10.83 -8.87
N GLU A 168 19.16 -10.38 -7.69
CA GLU A 168 19.52 -11.23 -6.58
C GLU A 168 18.33 -11.33 -5.63
N TYR A 169 17.87 -12.55 -5.41
CA TYR A 169 16.78 -12.81 -4.48
C TYR A 169 17.32 -13.21 -3.11
N ARG A 170 16.74 -12.63 -2.09
CA ARG A 170 16.94 -13.06 -0.71
C ARG A 170 16.26 -14.43 -0.48
N SER A 171 16.72 -15.17 0.52
CA SER A 171 15.98 -16.37 0.95
C SER A 171 14.64 -15.96 1.58
N ILE A 172 13.61 -16.78 1.39
CA ILE A 172 12.31 -16.55 2.04
C ILE A 172 12.45 -16.55 3.56
N ASP A 173 13.34 -17.35 4.12
CA ASP A 173 13.57 -17.38 5.57
C ASP A 173 14.15 -16.06 6.09
N SER A 174 15.13 -15.46 5.40
CA SER A 174 15.65 -14.13 5.79
C SER A 174 14.60 -13.02 5.66
N PHE A 175 13.74 -13.11 4.68
CA PHE A 175 12.61 -12.22 4.48
C PHE A 175 11.58 -12.31 5.63
N ILE A 176 11.29 -13.53 6.10
CA ILE A 176 10.44 -13.80 7.27
C ILE A 176 11.08 -13.32 8.57
N GLU A 177 12.38 -13.57 8.77
CA GLU A 177 13.12 -13.12 9.95
C GLU A 177 13.12 -11.60 10.10
N GLU A 178 13.37 -10.88 9.01
CA GLU A 178 13.31 -9.40 9.00
C GLU A 178 11.90 -8.91 9.33
N THR A 179 10.88 -9.47 8.70
CA THR A 179 9.47 -9.15 8.98
C THR A 179 9.13 -9.34 10.46
N ARG A 180 9.56 -10.45 11.05
CA ARG A 180 9.35 -10.75 12.48
C ARG A 180 10.04 -9.72 13.36
N ALA A 181 11.29 -9.38 13.08
CA ALA A 181 12.04 -8.42 13.86
C ALA A 181 11.38 -7.03 13.86
N TYR A 182 10.84 -6.60 12.76
CA TYR A 182 10.09 -5.34 12.66
C TYR A 182 8.79 -5.37 13.46
N LEU A 183 8.02 -6.45 13.38
CA LEU A 183 6.78 -6.59 14.15
C LEU A 183 7.06 -6.61 15.66
N GLU A 184 8.12 -7.32 16.10
CA GLU A 184 8.58 -7.34 17.50
C GLU A 184 9.07 -5.95 17.97
N ALA A 185 9.68 -5.17 17.07
CA ALA A 185 10.06 -3.78 17.35
C ALA A 185 8.85 -2.85 17.50
N GLY A 186 7.67 -3.30 17.11
CA GLY A 186 6.41 -2.58 17.21
C GLY A 186 6.03 -1.83 15.95
N ALA A 187 6.39 -2.34 14.80
CA ALA A 187 5.85 -1.86 13.53
C ALA A 187 4.32 -1.87 13.56
N TYR A 188 3.74 -0.82 13.02
CA TYR A 188 2.29 -0.71 12.84
C TYR A 188 1.78 -1.71 11.81
N MET A 189 2.48 -1.79 10.69
CA MET A 189 2.21 -2.62 9.53
C MET A 189 3.51 -2.86 8.76
N ILE A 190 3.59 -3.91 7.98
CA ILE A 190 4.72 -4.20 7.09
C ILE A 190 4.26 -3.92 5.66
N MET A 191 4.99 -3.07 4.94
CA MET A 191 4.85 -2.93 3.49
C MET A 191 5.63 -4.06 2.82
N VAL A 192 4.95 -4.81 1.97
CA VAL A 192 5.55 -5.88 1.16
C VAL A 192 5.71 -5.36 -0.25
N GLU A 193 6.95 -5.14 -0.65
CA GLU A 193 7.33 -4.64 -1.97
C GLU A 193 6.91 -5.59 -3.07
N SER A 194 6.44 -5.06 -4.20
CA SER A 194 5.95 -5.85 -5.34
C SER A 194 7.05 -6.28 -6.31
N GLU A 195 8.14 -5.52 -6.41
CA GLU A 195 9.26 -5.86 -7.29
C GLU A 195 9.87 -7.22 -6.92
N GLY A 196 10.05 -8.08 -7.91
CA GLY A 196 10.54 -9.45 -7.72
C GLY A 196 9.51 -10.40 -7.08
N ILE A 197 8.31 -9.94 -6.76
CA ILE A 197 7.19 -10.78 -6.27
C ILE A 197 6.10 -10.90 -7.33
N THR A 198 5.54 -9.78 -7.77
CA THR A 198 4.46 -9.71 -8.77
C THR A 198 4.75 -8.71 -9.88
N GLU A 199 5.42 -7.61 -9.58
CA GLU A 199 5.74 -6.54 -10.51
C GLU A 199 6.83 -6.99 -11.49
N ASP A 200 6.69 -6.59 -12.75
CA ASP A 200 7.58 -6.92 -13.88
C ASP A 200 7.74 -8.44 -14.15
N LEU A 201 6.87 -9.26 -13.54
CA LEU A 201 6.85 -10.69 -13.74
C LEU A 201 5.54 -11.14 -14.39
N PRO A 202 5.58 -12.07 -15.34
CA PRO A 202 4.37 -12.69 -15.83
C PRO A 202 3.73 -13.55 -14.72
N PRO A 203 2.39 -13.70 -14.68
CA PRO A 203 1.69 -14.33 -13.56
C PRO A 203 2.18 -15.74 -13.17
N GLU A 204 2.70 -16.50 -14.12
CA GLU A 204 3.26 -17.83 -13.87
C GLU A 204 4.63 -17.82 -13.14
N LYS A 205 5.26 -16.65 -13.06
CA LYS A 205 6.52 -16.43 -12.33
C LYS A 205 6.34 -15.70 -11.01
N TRP A 206 5.12 -15.31 -10.65
CA TRP A 206 4.87 -14.63 -9.39
C TRP A 206 5.31 -15.48 -8.21
N ARG A 207 5.95 -14.87 -7.25
CA ARG A 207 6.45 -15.50 -6.02
C ARG A 207 5.31 -15.69 -5.00
N VAL A 208 4.28 -16.42 -5.44
CA VAL A 208 3.11 -16.77 -4.60
C VAL A 208 3.52 -17.57 -3.36
N ASP A 209 4.62 -18.31 -3.46
CA ASP A 209 5.25 -19.04 -2.34
C ASP A 209 5.66 -18.09 -1.20
N ALA A 210 6.32 -16.98 -1.53
CA ALA A 210 6.72 -15.97 -0.55
C ALA A 210 5.50 -15.27 0.08
N ILE A 211 4.52 -14.88 -0.74
CA ILE A 211 3.27 -14.27 -0.24
C ILE A 211 2.57 -15.20 0.75
N ARG A 212 2.37 -16.46 0.38
CA ARG A 212 1.71 -17.44 1.25
C ARG A 212 2.48 -17.66 2.54
N ARG A 213 3.80 -17.77 2.46
CA ARG A 213 4.65 -17.95 3.63
C ARG A 213 4.54 -16.79 4.63
N LEU A 214 4.46 -15.53 4.13
CA LEU A 214 4.20 -14.35 4.97
C LEU A 214 2.83 -14.42 5.63
N VAL A 215 1.79 -14.71 4.84
CA VAL A 215 0.40 -14.77 5.35
C VAL A 215 0.21 -15.90 6.35
N ASP A 216 0.81 -17.06 6.11
CA ASP A 216 0.75 -18.22 7.03
C ASP A 216 1.46 -17.92 8.36
N GLU A 217 2.56 -17.16 8.34
CA GLU A 217 3.35 -16.83 9.52
C GLU A 217 2.75 -15.69 10.36
N PHE A 218 2.28 -14.62 9.71
CA PHE A 218 1.91 -13.37 10.40
C PHE A 218 0.44 -13.01 10.30
N GLY A 219 -0.34 -13.72 9.49
CA GLY A 219 -1.65 -13.24 9.06
C GLY A 219 -1.54 -12.08 8.06
N TYR A 220 -2.64 -11.69 7.44
CA TYR A 220 -2.63 -10.60 6.47
C TYR A 220 -2.97 -9.23 7.09
N ASP A 221 -3.44 -9.16 8.33
CA ASP A 221 -3.83 -7.88 8.98
C ASP A 221 -2.63 -6.99 9.33
N LYS A 222 -1.43 -7.58 9.44
CA LYS A 222 -0.18 -6.85 9.70
C LYS A 222 0.64 -6.59 8.44
N LEU A 223 0.16 -7.05 7.30
CA LEU A 223 0.83 -6.92 6.02
C LEU A 223 0.01 -6.01 5.10
N MET A 224 0.68 -5.14 4.37
CA MET A 224 0.14 -4.38 3.26
C MET A 224 0.95 -4.74 2.03
N PHE A 225 0.29 -5.26 1.01
CA PHE A 225 0.97 -5.68 -0.20
C PHE A 225 0.88 -4.58 -1.26
N GLU A 226 1.99 -4.27 -1.87
CA GLU A 226 1.96 -3.45 -3.07
C GLU A 226 1.34 -4.24 -4.22
N ALA A 227 0.37 -3.63 -4.87
CA ALA A 227 -0.36 -4.21 -5.99
C ALA A 227 -0.33 -3.23 -7.15
N SER A 228 0.79 -3.23 -7.88
CA SER A 228 1.10 -2.29 -8.94
C SER A 228 0.08 -2.28 -10.08
N ASP A 229 -0.53 -3.46 -10.37
CA ASP A 229 -1.40 -3.66 -11.52
C ASP A 229 -2.75 -4.29 -11.16
N PRO A 230 -3.83 -4.03 -11.96
CA PRO A 230 -5.14 -4.65 -11.76
C PRO A 230 -5.14 -6.18 -11.68
N PRO A 231 -4.36 -6.95 -12.47
CA PRO A 231 -4.26 -8.40 -12.27
C PRO A 231 -3.77 -8.79 -10.89
N VAL A 232 -2.86 -8.02 -10.30
CA VAL A 232 -2.25 -8.28 -8.99
C VAL A 232 -3.28 -8.10 -7.88
N PHE A 233 -3.97 -6.94 -7.79
CA PHE A 233 -4.96 -6.75 -6.74
C PHE A 233 -6.15 -7.71 -6.86
N LYS A 234 -6.55 -8.09 -8.10
CA LYS A 234 -7.58 -9.11 -8.33
C LYS A 234 -7.15 -10.46 -7.79
N TRP A 235 -5.88 -10.81 -7.99
CA TRP A 235 -5.32 -12.04 -7.46
C TRP A 235 -5.35 -12.05 -5.92
N TYR A 236 -4.92 -10.97 -5.26
CA TYR A 236 -4.97 -10.86 -3.79
C TYR A 236 -6.39 -10.99 -3.26
N LEU A 237 -7.35 -10.25 -3.82
CA LEU A 237 -8.75 -10.29 -3.41
C LEU A 237 -9.35 -11.70 -3.55
N LYS A 238 -8.91 -12.46 -4.55
CA LYS A 238 -9.42 -13.81 -4.84
C LYS A 238 -8.73 -14.89 -4.00
N ASN A 239 -7.42 -14.81 -3.78
CA ASN A 239 -6.61 -15.91 -3.23
C ASN A 239 -6.24 -15.71 -1.75
N ILE A 240 -6.13 -14.49 -1.28
CA ILE A 240 -5.87 -14.16 0.12
C ILE A 240 -7.18 -13.79 0.83
N GLY A 241 -7.97 -12.92 0.23
CA GLY A 241 -9.27 -12.51 0.76
C GLY A 241 -9.55 -11.03 0.56
N ARG A 242 -10.83 -10.65 0.71
CA ARG A 242 -11.28 -9.28 0.46
C ARG A 242 -10.88 -8.29 1.55
N ASP A 243 -10.45 -8.80 2.70
CA ASP A 243 -9.94 -8.01 3.83
C ASP A 243 -8.40 -7.87 3.83
N VAL A 244 -7.71 -8.27 2.75
CA VAL A 244 -6.28 -8.01 2.56
C VAL A 244 -6.02 -6.51 2.44
N ASN A 245 -4.94 -6.03 3.07
CA ASN A 245 -4.54 -4.64 2.95
C ASN A 245 -3.68 -4.48 1.70
N LEU A 246 -4.01 -3.49 0.87
CA LEU A 246 -3.33 -3.27 -0.42
C LEU A 246 -2.95 -1.81 -0.60
N PHE A 247 -1.76 -1.61 -1.15
CA PHE A 247 -1.31 -0.34 -1.71
C PHE A 247 -1.47 -0.41 -3.24
N ILE A 248 -2.26 0.50 -3.81
CA ILE A 248 -2.62 0.55 -5.23
C ILE A 248 -2.37 1.93 -5.82
N ASP A 249 -2.34 2.05 -7.13
CA ASP A 249 -2.33 3.36 -7.77
C ASP A 249 -3.70 4.06 -7.60
N HIS A 250 -3.69 5.38 -7.36
CA HIS A 250 -4.91 6.17 -7.17
C HIS A 250 -5.89 6.06 -8.35
N SER A 251 -5.38 5.90 -9.58
CA SER A 251 -6.20 5.78 -10.79
C SER A 251 -7.00 4.48 -10.85
N GLN A 252 -6.62 3.49 -10.04
CA GLN A 252 -7.23 2.15 -10.03
C GLN A 252 -8.36 2.02 -8.98
N ILE A 253 -8.60 3.05 -8.16
CA ILE A 253 -9.54 2.95 -7.02
C ILE A 253 -10.95 2.52 -7.43
N VAL A 254 -11.42 2.95 -8.60
CA VAL A 254 -12.77 2.63 -9.09
C VAL A 254 -12.87 1.15 -9.45
N GLU A 255 -11.94 0.65 -10.25
CA GLU A 255 -11.90 -0.75 -10.66
C GLU A 255 -11.68 -1.68 -9.46
N PHE A 256 -10.74 -1.31 -8.60
CA PHE A 256 -10.48 -2.03 -7.35
C PHE A 256 -11.74 -2.14 -6.48
N THR A 257 -12.43 -1.02 -6.27
CA THR A 257 -13.65 -0.98 -5.46
C THR A 257 -14.76 -1.82 -6.08
N ALA A 258 -14.96 -1.75 -7.39
CA ALA A 258 -15.94 -2.57 -8.08
C ALA A 258 -15.68 -4.08 -7.88
N TRP A 259 -14.42 -4.51 -7.92
CA TRP A 259 -14.01 -5.88 -7.63
C TRP A 259 -14.21 -6.23 -6.15
N LYS A 260 -13.76 -5.37 -5.24
CA LYS A 260 -13.87 -5.59 -3.79
C LYS A 260 -15.31 -5.71 -3.33
N LEU A 261 -16.22 -4.92 -3.89
CA LEU A 261 -17.65 -4.96 -3.60
C LEU A 261 -18.42 -6.05 -4.37
N GLY A 262 -17.79 -6.73 -5.32
CA GLY A 262 -18.46 -7.71 -6.17
C GLY A 262 -19.45 -7.10 -7.16
N LEU A 263 -19.31 -5.82 -7.49
CA LEU A 263 -20.18 -5.12 -8.44
C LEU A 263 -19.95 -5.59 -9.86
N TRP A 264 -18.69 -5.77 -10.25
CA TRP A 264 -18.35 -6.10 -11.63
C TRP A 264 -17.02 -6.86 -11.72
N GLY A 265 -16.92 -7.74 -12.76
CA GLY A 265 -15.66 -8.37 -13.16
C GLY A 265 -15.37 -9.72 -12.49
N ASP A 266 -15.84 -9.96 -11.29
CA ASP A 266 -15.59 -11.21 -10.57
C ASP A 266 -16.63 -12.29 -10.96
N ARG A 267 -16.28 -13.10 -11.96
CA ARG A 267 -17.13 -14.17 -12.46
C ARG A 267 -17.51 -15.22 -11.40
N ASP A 268 -16.67 -15.43 -10.41
CA ASP A 268 -16.89 -16.45 -9.38
C ASP A 268 -18.08 -16.08 -8.48
N LEU A 269 -18.33 -14.79 -8.27
CA LEU A 269 -19.51 -14.31 -7.56
C LEU A 269 -20.82 -14.54 -8.31
N TRP A 270 -20.76 -14.71 -9.62
CA TRP A 270 -21.93 -14.93 -10.48
C TRP A 270 -22.12 -16.40 -10.85
N ARG A 271 -21.16 -17.27 -10.49
CA ARG A 271 -21.21 -18.69 -10.79
C ARG A 271 -22.45 -19.33 -10.14
N GLY A 272 -23.22 -20.07 -10.94
CA GLY A 272 -24.43 -20.73 -10.49
C GLY A 272 -25.68 -19.83 -10.43
N LYS A 273 -25.57 -18.53 -10.72
CA LYS A 273 -26.71 -17.63 -10.82
C LYS A 273 -27.27 -17.67 -12.24
N THR A 274 -28.59 -17.82 -12.35
CA THR A 274 -29.31 -17.74 -13.63
C THR A 274 -29.92 -16.36 -13.76
N ILE A 275 -29.52 -15.62 -14.79
CA ILE A 275 -30.07 -14.30 -15.09
C ILE A 275 -31.32 -14.54 -15.98
N ARG A 276 -32.48 -14.10 -15.52
CA ARG A 276 -33.74 -14.12 -16.28
C ARG A 276 -34.41 -12.76 -16.15
N TYR A 277 -34.96 -12.28 -17.24
CA TYR A 277 -35.85 -11.12 -17.24
C TYR A 277 -37.13 -11.53 -17.95
N ASN A 278 -38.25 -11.52 -17.22
CA ASN A 278 -39.58 -11.78 -17.78
C ASN A 278 -40.49 -10.58 -17.46
N PRO A 279 -40.69 -9.67 -18.41
CA PRO A 279 -41.49 -8.46 -18.20
C PRO A 279 -42.99 -8.77 -17.97
N SER A 280 -43.47 -9.94 -18.38
CA SER A 280 -44.89 -10.31 -18.24
C SER A 280 -45.32 -10.64 -16.81
N SER A 281 -44.37 -10.84 -15.87
CA SER A 281 -44.67 -11.16 -14.46
C SER A 281 -44.94 -9.95 -13.57
N HIS A 282 -44.80 -8.72 -14.08
CA HIS A 282 -44.92 -7.48 -13.30
C HIS A 282 -46.20 -6.68 -13.55
N HIS A 283 -47.19 -7.23 -14.29
CA HIS A 283 -48.43 -6.51 -14.59
C HIS A 283 -49.66 -7.09 -13.92
N THR A 284 -49.53 -7.72 -12.73
CA THR A 284 -50.68 -8.10 -11.89
C THR A 284 -50.45 -7.61 -10.48
N GLY A 285 -50.88 -6.37 -10.21
CA GLY A 285 -50.95 -5.80 -8.87
C GLY A 285 -51.37 -4.35 -8.92
#